data_dae4f3193314f862bc18ae726037ad7f
#
_entry.id   dae4f3193314f862bc18ae726037ad7f
#
_cell.length_a   1.000
_cell.length_b   1.000
_cell.length_c   1.000
_cell.angle_alpha   90.00
_cell.angle_beta   90.00
_cell.angle_gamma   90.00
#
_symmetry.space_group_name_H-M   'P 1'
#
loop_
_entity.id
_entity.type
_entity.pdbx_description
1 polymer ?
#
loop_
_entity_poly.entity_id
_entity_poly.type
_entity_poly.pdbx_seq_one_letter_code
_entity_poly.pdbx_strand_id
1 'polypeptide(L)'
;GRGPGWANSLFEDNAEFGFGMRLSVDYLRERAQHLVRSLESVIGGELAQGILDARQADEAGIIAQRDRVQALRGKLALQSSLDARQLNQVADYLVEKSVWIVGGDGWAYDIGFGGLDHVLASDKNVNVLVLDTEVYSNTGGQQSKATPRGASAKFASSGKSIAKKDLGLIAMSYGHVYVARVAYGAKDAQTVRAFVEAEAHDGPSIIIAYSHCIAHGYDLVHGPRQQKLAVESGVWNLFRYDPQRTDRGDPPLQLDSGPPKGNLLEYARNEARYSMVERANPTRFAKLMKEAEQDAKRRLVLYGELARFSLPTEK
;
A
#
# COMPACT_ATOMS: atom_id res chain seq x y z
N GLY A 1 2.06 8.21 -18.15
CA GLY A 1 1.12 7.24 -17.72
C GLY A 1 0.20 6.72 -18.80
N ARG A 2 0.22 5.45 -19.00
CA ARG A 2 -0.70 4.73 -19.88
C ARG A 2 -1.46 3.63 -19.13
N GLY A 3 -1.60 3.78 -17.83
CA GLY A 3 -2.37 2.81 -17.08
C GLY A 3 -3.85 3.02 -17.31
N PRO A 4 -4.64 1.99 -17.64
CA PRO A 4 -6.07 2.09 -17.45
C PRO A 4 -6.32 2.13 -15.95
N GLY A 5 -6.94 3.20 -15.48
CA GLY A 5 -7.60 3.12 -14.20
C GLY A 5 -8.74 2.10 -14.33
N TRP A 6 -8.77 1.12 -13.47
CA TRP A 6 -9.92 0.25 -13.30
C TRP A 6 -10.60 0.62 -12.00
N ALA A 7 -11.83 1.05 -12.06
CA ALA A 7 -12.65 1.31 -10.88
C ALA A 7 -13.85 0.39 -10.91
N ASN A 8 -14.11 -0.31 -9.82
CA ASN A 8 -15.29 -1.14 -9.62
C ASN A 8 -15.83 -0.96 -8.20
N SER A 9 -17.05 -1.41 -7.98
CA SER A 9 -17.72 -1.41 -6.68
C SER A 9 -17.61 -2.75 -5.94
N LEU A 10 -16.86 -3.71 -6.46
CA LEU A 10 -16.59 -4.98 -5.80
C LEU A 10 -15.62 -4.75 -4.65
N PHE A 11 -16.19 -4.48 -3.52
CA PHE A 11 -15.50 -3.98 -2.34
C PHE A 11 -14.66 -5.05 -1.64
N GLU A 12 -15.24 -6.24 -1.46
CA GLU A 12 -14.61 -7.39 -0.79
C GLU A 12 -13.52 -8.06 -1.63
N ASP A 13 -13.70 -8.14 -2.95
CA ASP A 13 -12.84 -8.88 -3.88
C ASP A 13 -11.71 -8.03 -4.49
N ASN A 14 -11.44 -6.86 -3.92
CA ASN A 14 -10.50 -5.91 -4.49
C ASN A 14 -9.07 -6.47 -4.60
N ALA A 15 -8.63 -7.22 -3.60
CA ALA A 15 -7.30 -7.83 -3.60
C ALA A 15 -7.18 -8.91 -4.68
N GLU A 16 -8.13 -9.82 -4.75
CA GLU A 16 -8.17 -10.93 -5.71
C GLU A 16 -8.26 -10.42 -7.13
N PHE A 17 -9.07 -9.38 -7.36
CA PHE A 17 -9.19 -8.76 -8.67
C PHE A 17 -7.85 -8.14 -9.13
N GLY A 18 -7.23 -7.33 -8.28
CA GLY A 18 -5.94 -6.70 -8.60
C GLY A 18 -4.81 -7.73 -8.74
N PHE A 19 -4.83 -8.80 -7.96
CA PHE A 19 -3.92 -9.93 -8.10
C PHE A 19 -4.09 -10.64 -9.45
N GLY A 20 -5.34 -10.88 -9.87
CA GLY A 20 -5.65 -11.42 -11.19
C GLY A 20 -5.12 -10.53 -12.33
N MET A 21 -5.18 -9.21 -12.18
CA MET A 21 -4.56 -8.26 -13.12
C MET A 21 -3.04 -8.44 -13.20
N ARG A 22 -2.35 -8.61 -12.06
CA ARG A 22 -0.90 -8.87 -12.02
C ARG A 22 -0.56 -10.17 -12.74
N LEU A 23 -1.26 -11.26 -12.41
CA LEU A 23 -1.04 -12.57 -13.05
C LEU A 23 -1.28 -12.51 -14.57
N SER A 24 -2.28 -11.75 -15.02
CA SER A 24 -2.55 -11.55 -16.44
C SER A 24 -1.44 -10.78 -17.13
N VAL A 25 -0.91 -9.75 -16.50
CA VAL A 25 0.22 -8.97 -17.02
C VAL A 25 1.46 -9.85 -17.14
N ASP A 26 1.77 -10.65 -16.13
CA ASP A 26 2.92 -11.56 -16.14
C ASP A 26 2.80 -12.60 -17.27
N TYR A 27 1.65 -13.27 -17.38
CA TYR A 27 1.39 -14.25 -18.44
C TYR A 27 1.54 -13.64 -19.85
N LEU A 28 0.97 -12.46 -20.08
CA LEU A 28 1.03 -11.78 -21.38
C LEU A 28 2.44 -11.30 -21.71
N ARG A 29 3.22 -10.90 -20.71
CA ARG A 29 4.64 -10.57 -20.85
C ARG A 29 5.47 -11.79 -21.25
N GLU A 30 5.32 -12.90 -20.54
CA GLU A 30 6.00 -14.17 -20.85
C GLU A 30 5.67 -14.64 -22.28
N ARG A 31 4.39 -14.56 -22.65
CA ARG A 31 3.94 -14.89 -24.01
C ARG A 31 4.58 -13.98 -25.05
N ALA A 32 4.63 -12.66 -24.80
CA ALA A 32 5.27 -11.72 -25.72
C ALA A 32 6.75 -12.01 -25.88
N GLN A 33 7.47 -12.27 -24.78
CA GLN A 33 8.89 -12.66 -24.80
C GLN A 33 9.13 -13.96 -25.57
N HIS A 34 8.28 -14.97 -25.38
CA HIS A 34 8.35 -16.21 -26.14
C HIS A 34 8.20 -15.96 -27.64
N LEU A 35 7.22 -15.17 -28.05
CA LEU A 35 7.01 -14.80 -29.47
C LEU A 35 8.15 -13.96 -30.06
N VAL A 36 8.78 -13.09 -29.26
CA VAL A 36 10.00 -12.37 -29.67
C VAL A 36 11.11 -13.36 -30.01
N ARG A 37 11.35 -14.37 -29.15
CA ARG A 37 12.36 -15.43 -29.41
C ARG A 37 12.03 -16.23 -30.67
N SER A 38 10.76 -16.63 -30.83
CA SER A 38 10.32 -17.41 -32.02
C SER A 38 10.49 -16.66 -33.33
N LEU A 39 10.34 -15.36 -33.32
CA LEU A 39 10.40 -14.49 -34.48
C LEU A 39 11.75 -13.77 -34.64
N GLU A 40 12.79 -14.15 -33.91
CA GLU A 40 14.10 -13.49 -33.91
C GLU A 40 14.67 -13.33 -35.33
N SER A 41 14.56 -14.37 -36.18
CA SER A 41 15.03 -14.33 -37.55
C SER A 41 14.29 -13.30 -38.42
N VAL A 42 13.05 -12.96 -38.06
CA VAL A 42 12.18 -12.02 -38.79
C VAL A 42 12.40 -10.57 -38.31
N ILE A 43 12.49 -10.40 -36.99
CA ILE A 43 12.62 -9.06 -36.36
C ILE A 43 14.09 -8.60 -36.31
N GLY A 44 15.04 -9.53 -36.39
CA GLY A 44 16.48 -9.31 -36.30
C GLY A 44 17.01 -9.46 -34.88
N GLY A 45 18.11 -10.20 -34.72
CA GLY A 45 18.68 -10.61 -33.43
C GLY A 45 19.00 -9.44 -32.51
N GLU A 46 19.56 -8.34 -33.04
CA GLU A 46 19.88 -7.16 -32.24
C GLU A 46 18.63 -6.55 -31.54
N LEU A 47 17.53 -6.39 -32.27
CA LEU A 47 16.28 -5.87 -31.70
C LEU A 47 15.66 -6.87 -30.75
N ALA A 48 15.65 -8.17 -31.06
CA ALA A 48 15.13 -9.21 -30.21
C ALA A 48 15.87 -9.25 -28.87
N GLN A 49 17.19 -9.29 -28.91
CA GLN A 49 18.05 -9.29 -27.71
C GLN A 49 17.88 -8.00 -26.91
N GLY A 50 17.87 -6.84 -27.57
CA GLY A 50 17.66 -5.55 -26.93
C GLY A 50 16.31 -5.43 -26.21
N ILE A 51 15.25 -6.11 -26.70
CA ILE A 51 13.95 -6.17 -26.06
C ILE A 51 13.99 -7.12 -24.85
N LEU A 52 14.60 -8.30 -24.99
CA LEU A 52 14.59 -9.33 -23.95
C LEU A 52 15.48 -8.99 -22.76
N ASP A 53 16.63 -8.32 -23.00
CA ASP A 53 17.61 -7.94 -21.97
C ASP A 53 17.38 -6.52 -21.43
N ALA A 54 16.31 -5.87 -21.86
CA ALA A 54 16.04 -4.49 -21.47
C ALA A 54 15.89 -4.33 -19.94
N ARG A 55 16.81 -3.58 -19.36
CA ARG A 55 16.67 -3.14 -17.98
C ARG A 55 15.72 -1.95 -17.92
N GLN A 56 14.59 -2.10 -17.21
CA GLN A 56 13.52 -1.11 -17.12
C GLN A 56 13.37 -0.59 -15.69
N ALA A 57 14.49 -0.34 -15.00
CA ALA A 57 14.51 0.05 -13.61
C ALA A 57 14.19 1.54 -13.36
N ASP A 58 14.16 2.34 -14.43
CA ASP A 58 13.90 3.78 -14.37
C ASP A 58 13.14 4.25 -15.62
N GLU A 59 12.71 5.51 -15.61
CA GLU A 59 11.96 6.10 -16.75
C GLU A 59 12.75 6.08 -18.04
N ALA A 60 14.08 6.23 -18.01
CA ALA A 60 14.92 6.18 -19.20
C ALA A 60 14.91 4.78 -19.83
N GLY A 61 15.03 3.74 -19.02
CA GLY A 61 14.91 2.33 -19.45
C GLY A 61 13.54 2.01 -20.02
N ILE A 62 12.47 2.51 -19.39
CA ILE A 62 11.10 2.36 -19.87
C ILE A 62 10.89 3.05 -21.22
N ILE A 63 11.38 4.28 -21.39
CA ILE A 63 11.31 5.03 -22.67
C ILE A 63 12.04 4.25 -23.75
N ALA A 64 13.28 3.84 -23.49
CA ALA A 64 14.06 3.05 -24.45
C ALA A 64 13.37 1.74 -24.85
N GLN A 65 12.68 1.09 -23.92
CA GLN A 65 11.91 -0.13 -24.23
C GLN A 65 10.67 0.18 -25.07
N ARG A 66 9.98 1.28 -24.81
CA ARG A 66 8.85 1.74 -25.67
C ARG A 66 9.30 1.99 -27.11
N ASP A 67 10.48 2.58 -27.30
CA ASP A 67 11.05 2.81 -28.62
C ASP A 67 11.36 1.48 -29.34
N ARG A 68 11.93 0.49 -28.64
CA ARG A 68 12.14 -0.86 -29.17
C ARG A 68 10.83 -1.54 -29.55
N VAL A 69 9.80 -1.42 -28.73
CA VAL A 69 8.45 -1.96 -29.02
C VAL A 69 7.84 -1.27 -30.25
N GLN A 70 8.05 0.02 -30.42
CA GLN A 70 7.61 0.73 -31.63
C GLN A 70 8.36 0.24 -32.88
N ALA A 71 9.66 0.04 -32.81
CA ALA A 71 10.46 -0.53 -33.88
C ALA A 71 10.02 -1.97 -34.20
N LEU A 72 9.76 -2.80 -33.20
CA LEU A 72 9.19 -4.13 -33.34
C LEU A 72 7.87 -4.11 -34.11
N ARG A 73 6.93 -3.24 -33.75
CA ARG A 73 5.64 -3.10 -34.45
C ARG A 73 5.82 -2.74 -35.93
N GLY A 74 6.79 -1.89 -36.26
CA GLY A 74 7.14 -1.55 -37.63
C GLY A 74 7.57 -2.78 -38.45
N LYS A 75 8.37 -3.70 -37.87
CA LYS A 75 8.78 -4.95 -38.50
C LYS A 75 7.64 -5.96 -38.61
N LEU A 76 6.81 -6.08 -37.57
CA LEU A 76 5.67 -7.00 -37.56
C LEU A 76 4.58 -6.61 -38.55
N ALA A 77 4.42 -5.34 -38.87
CA ALA A 77 3.45 -4.85 -39.84
C ALA A 77 3.73 -5.39 -41.28
N LEU A 78 4.96 -5.80 -41.54
CA LEU A 78 5.36 -6.38 -42.81
C LEU A 78 5.17 -7.91 -42.90
N GLN A 79 4.66 -8.53 -41.81
CA GLN A 79 4.53 -9.98 -41.66
C GLN A 79 3.06 -10.40 -41.66
N SER A 80 2.75 -11.50 -42.33
CA SER A 80 1.40 -12.07 -42.41
C SER A 80 1.19 -13.29 -41.48
N SER A 81 2.26 -13.79 -40.87
CA SER A 81 2.19 -14.99 -40.01
C SER A 81 1.27 -14.80 -38.77
N LEU A 82 0.73 -15.89 -38.27
CA LEU A 82 -0.11 -15.87 -37.10
C LEU A 82 0.66 -15.34 -35.88
N ASP A 83 1.89 -15.80 -35.67
CA ASP A 83 2.75 -15.43 -34.57
C ASP A 83 3.08 -13.93 -34.58
N ALA A 84 3.33 -13.34 -35.76
CA ALA A 84 3.56 -11.90 -35.89
C ALA A 84 2.32 -11.08 -35.51
N ARG A 85 1.13 -11.52 -35.88
CA ARG A 85 -0.12 -10.88 -35.48
C ARG A 85 -0.36 -11.01 -33.98
N GLN A 86 -0.11 -12.18 -33.39
CA GLN A 86 -0.23 -12.41 -31.95
C GLN A 86 0.77 -11.56 -31.17
N LEU A 87 2.04 -11.50 -31.58
CA LEU A 87 3.04 -10.66 -30.95
C LEU A 87 2.63 -9.19 -30.99
N ASN A 88 2.14 -8.71 -32.12
CA ASN A 88 1.68 -7.32 -32.23
C ASN A 88 0.54 -6.98 -31.26
N GLN A 89 -0.34 -7.93 -30.96
CA GLN A 89 -1.43 -7.74 -29.96
C GLN A 89 -0.92 -7.63 -28.54
N VAL A 90 0.14 -8.37 -28.19
CA VAL A 90 0.68 -8.41 -26.83
C VAL A 90 1.98 -7.62 -26.62
N ALA A 91 2.47 -6.93 -27.66
CA ALA A 91 3.75 -6.23 -27.64
C ALA A 91 3.87 -5.16 -26.53
N ASP A 92 2.76 -4.53 -26.12
CA ASP A 92 2.77 -3.55 -25.02
C ASP A 92 3.12 -4.14 -23.66
N TYR A 93 3.02 -5.47 -23.50
CA TYR A 93 3.42 -6.16 -22.27
C TYR A 93 4.92 -6.41 -22.17
N LEU A 94 5.69 -6.14 -23.23
CA LEU A 94 7.15 -6.10 -23.19
C LEU A 94 7.69 -4.88 -22.42
N VAL A 95 6.85 -3.85 -22.27
CA VAL A 95 7.14 -2.71 -21.38
C VAL A 95 6.65 -3.02 -19.98
N GLU A 96 7.49 -2.77 -18.97
CA GLU A 96 7.15 -2.99 -17.54
C GLU A 96 5.83 -2.34 -17.16
N LYS A 97 5.05 -3.03 -16.33
CA LYS A 97 3.76 -2.59 -15.84
C LYS A 97 3.77 -2.62 -14.31
N SER A 98 3.48 -1.48 -13.71
CA SER A 98 3.18 -1.40 -12.29
C SER A 98 1.69 -1.68 -12.04
N VAL A 99 1.38 -2.46 -11.02
CA VAL A 99 0.00 -2.78 -10.62
C VAL A 99 -0.23 -2.31 -9.20
N TRP A 100 -1.17 -1.39 -9.04
CA TRP A 100 -1.58 -0.85 -7.75
C TRP A 100 -3.02 -1.24 -7.42
N ILE A 101 -3.22 -1.85 -6.24
CA ILE A 101 -4.51 -2.15 -5.65
C ILE A 101 -4.81 -1.06 -4.63
N VAL A 102 -5.89 -0.30 -4.81
CA VAL A 102 -6.26 0.80 -3.92
C VAL A 102 -7.61 0.50 -3.28
N GLY A 103 -7.68 0.56 -1.96
CA GLY A 103 -8.93 0.30 -1.24
C GLY A 103 -8.97 0.89 0.17
N GLY A 104 -10.14 0.86 0.79
CA GLY A 104 -10.39 1.38 2.15
C GLY A 104 -10.06 0.37 3.26
N ASP A 105 -10.11 0.85 4.50
CA ASP A 105 -9.83 0.04 5.70
C ASP A 105 -10.88 -1.06 5.95
N GLY A 106 -12.16 -0.82 5.64
CA GLY A 106 -13.19 -1.85 5.76
C GLY A 106 -12.91 -3.08 4.91
N TRP A 107 -12.36 -2.89 3.72
CA TRP A 107 -11.82 -3.96 2.89
C TRP A 107 -10.58 -4.59 3.53
N ALA A 108 -9.53 -3.81 3.74
CA ALA A 108 -8.22 -4.33 4.10
C ALA A 108 -8.14 -4.94 5.51
N TYR A 109 -8.93 -4.43 6.48
CA TYR A 109 -8.89 -4.90 7.85
C TYR A 109 -9.95 -5.97 8.15
N ASP A 110 -11.02 -6.03 7.38
CA ASP A 110 -12.22 -6.82 7.69
C ASP A 110 -12.62 -7.73 6.53
N ILE A 111 -13.53 -7.29 5.65
CA ILE A 111 -14.23 -8.18 4.72
C ILE A 111 -13.32 -8.76 3.64
N GLY A 112 -12.36 -8.00 3.12
CA GLY A 112 -11.40 -8.44 2.09
C GLY A 112 -10.05 -8.87 2.65
N PHE A 113 -9.91 -9.01 3.99
CA PHE A 113 -8.61 -9.32 4.60
C PHE A 113 -8.05 -10.67 4.14
N GLY A 114 -8.88 -11.68 3.93
CA GLY A 114 -8.43 -12.99 3.47
C GLY A 114 -7.77 -12.96 2.08
N GLY A 115 -8.35 -12.20 1.15
CA GLY A 115 -7.76 -11.99 -0.18
C GLY A 115 -6.49 -11.13 -0.12
N LEU A 116 -6.49 -10.08 0.69
CA LEU A 116 -5.30 -9.27 0.92
C LEU A 116 -4.16 -10.09 1.52
N ASP A 117 -4.45 -10.92 2.51
CA ASP A 117 -3.51 -11.83 3.14
C ASP A 117 -2.86 -12.77 2.12
N HIS A 118 -3.67 -13.36 1.21
CA HIS A 118 -3.20 -14.21 0.11
C HIS A 118 -2.26 -13.45 -0.84
N VAL A 119 -2.60 -12.21 -1.19
CA VAL A 119 -1.75 -11.35 -2.06
C VAL A 119 -0.40 -11.07 -1.39
N LEU A 120 -0.40 -10.71 -0.11
CA LEU A 120 0.82 -10.44 0.65
C LEU A 120 1.70 -11.69 0.86
N ALA A 121 1.08 -12.87 0.89
CA ALA A 121 1.78 -14.15 1.00
C ALA A 121 2.44 -14.60 -0.33
N SER A 122 2.17 -13.93 -1.44
CA SER A 122 2.70 -14.27 -2.76
C SER A 122 4.11 -13.69 -2.98
N ASP A 123 4.73 -14.11 -4.09
CA ASP A 123 5.99 -13.56 -4.62
C ASP A 123 5.76 -12.48 -5.72
N LYS A 124 4.53 -12.06 -5.93
CA LYS A 124 4.18 -11.21 -7.08
C LYS A 124 4.45 -9.73 -6.79
N ASN A 125 5.05 -9.05 -7.77
CA ASN A 125 5.29 -7.61 -7.72
C ASN A 125 3.96 -6.85 -7.88
N VAL A 126 3.33 -6.55 -6.75
CA VAL A 126 2.07 -5.84 -6.67
C VAL A 126 2.07 -4.87 -5.50
N ASN A 127 1.62 -3.66 -5.74
CA ASN A 127 1.57 -2.60 -4.74
C ASN A 127 0.14 -2.45 -4.21
N VAL A 128 0.01 -2.36 -2.89
CA VAL A 128 -1.27 -2.15 -2.21
C VAL A 128 -1.28 -0.81 -1.49
N LEU A 129 -2.29 0.02 -1.76
CA LEU A 129 -2.54 1.26 -1.03
C LEU A 129 -3.83 1.15 -0.23
N VAL A 130 -3.71 1.15 1.08
CA VAL A 130 -4.86 1.17 2.00
C VAL A 130 -5.13 2.61 2.43
N LEU A 131 -6.29 3.14 2.04
CA LEU A 131 -6.80 4.42 2.53
C LEU A 131 -7.52 4.19 3.85
N ASP A 132 -6.78 4.33 4.95
CA ASP A 132 -7.27 4.01 6.30
C ASP A 132 -8.07 5.19 6.87
N THR A 133 -9.37 5.17 6.63
CA THR A 133 -10.34 6.12 7.18
C THR A 133 -10.82 5.74 8.59
N GLU A 134 -10.35 4.60 9.11
CA GLU A 134 -10.69 4.10 10.44
C GLU A 134 -12.18 3.79 10.67
N VAL A 135 -12.92 3.59 9.56
CA VAL A 135 -14.36 3.33 9.57
C VAL A 135 -14.81 2.77 8.21
N TYR A 136 -15.86 1.95 8.17
CA TYR A 136 -16.55 1.63 6.91
C TYR A 136 -17.19 2.88 6.31
N SER A 137 -16.45 3.61 5.49
CA SER A 137 -16.89 4.89 4.92
C SER A 137 -18.02 4.72 3.90
N ASN A 138 -17.85 3.83 2.92
CA ASN A 138 -18.81 3.64 1.82
C ASN A 138 -20.20 3.19 2.26
N THR A 139 -20.28 2.35 3.27
CA THR A 139 -21.55 1.78 3.76
C THR A 139 -22.24 2.62 4.82
N GLY A 140 -21.61 3.73 5.24
CA GLY A 140 -22.23 4.74 6.07
C GLY A 140 -21.76 4.79 7.54
N GLY A 141 -20.51 4.48 7.81
CA GLY A 141 -19.88 4.79 9.10
C GLY A 141 -19.99 3.68 10.15
N GLN A 142 -19.97 2.41 9.75
CA GLN A 142 -19.90 1.29 10.69
C GLN A 142 -18.48 1.13 11.23
N GLN A 143 -18.36 0.60 12.46
CA GLN A 143 -17.04 0.26 12.98
C GLN A 143 -16.35 -0.80 12.12
N SER A 144 -15.04 -0.63 11.94
CA SER A 144 -14.14 -1.64 11.38
C SER A 144 -13.13 -2.10 12.45
N LYS A 145 -12.29 -3.08 12.13
CA LYS A 145 -11.13 -3.41 12.97
C LYS A 145 -10.08 -2.29 12.95
N ALA A 146 -10.14 -1.40 11.97
CA ALA A 146 -9.33 -0.19 11.91
C ALA A 146 -9.83 0.94 12.81
N THR A 147 -11.09 0.92 13.24
CA THR A 147 -11.64 1.95 14.13
C THR A 147 -10.85 1.98 15.43
N PRO A 148 -10.32 3.13 15.85
CA PRO A 148 -9.51 3.23 17.06
C PRO A 148 -10.37 3.13 18.32
N ARG A 149 -9.73 2.78 19.44
CA ARG A 149 -10.37 2.74 20.76
C ARG A 149 -10.95 4.10 21.12
N GLY A 150 -12.16 4.12 21.61
CA GLY A 150 -12.86 5.31 22.05
C GLY A 150 -13.64 6.05 20.98
N ALA A 151 -13.39 5.78 19.68
CA ALA A 151 -14.15 6.37 18.60
C ALA A 151 -15.56 5.76 18.51
N SER A 152 -16.58 6.61 18.35
CA SER A 152 -17.95 6.22 18.04
C SER A 152 -18.09 5.90 16.56
N ALA A 153 -18.83 4.85 16.25
CA ALA A 153 -19.25 4.47 14.93
C ALA A 153 -20.57 3.70 15.02
N LYS A 154 -21.24 3.43 13.90
CA LYS A 154 -22.38 2.49 13.93
C LYS A 154 -21.90 1.13 14.46
N PHE A 155 -22.67 0.51 15.31
CA PHE A 155 -22.37 -0.68 16.13
C PHE A 155 -21.33 -0.49 17.22
N ALA A 156 -20.84 0.75 17.44
CA ALA A 156 -19.98 1.14 18.56
C ALA A 156 -20.32 2.56 19.05
N SER A 157 -21.60 2.88 19.24
CA SER A 157 -22.10 4.22 19.58
C SER A 157 -21.53 4.78 20.88
N SER A 158 -21.23 3.91 21.86
CA SER A 158 -20.63 4.28 23.15
C SER A 158 -19.10 4.28 23.14
N GLY A 159 -18.48 4.29 21.97
CA GLY A 159 -17.03 4.20 21.76
C GLY A 159 -16.52 2.77 21.74
N LYS A 160 -15.73 2.43 20.73
CA LYS A 160 -15.12 1.11 20.57
C LYS A 160 -14.22 0.77 21.76
N SER A 161 -14.40 -0.39 22.36
CA SER A 161 -13.66 -0.83 23.54
C SER A 161 -12.34 -1.57 23.23
N ILE A 162 -12.15 -2.00 21.99
CA ILE A 162 -11.00 -2.80 21.58
C ILE A 162 -10.03 -1.92 20.76
N ALA A 163 -8.72 -2.16 20.92
CA ALA A 163 -7.69 -1.49 20.15
C ALA A 163 -7.84 -1.73 18.63
N LYS A 164 -7.30 -0.82 17.83
CA LYS A 164 -7.18 -0.96 16.38
C LYS A 164 -6.28 -2.16 16.03
N LYS A 165 -6.73 -3.00 15.08
CA LYS A 165 -5.90 -4.06 14.46
C LYS A 165 -4.65 -3.43 13.86
N ASP A 166 -3.52 -4.05 14.06
CA ASP A 166 -2.26 -3.60 13.47
C ASP A 166 -1.96 -4.34 12.18
N LEU A 167 -2.50 -3.82 11.07
CA LEU A 167 -2.33 -4.42 9.74
C LEU A 167 -0.87 -4.40 9.29
N GLY A 168 -0.13 -3.32 9.64
CA GLY A 168 1.28 -3.20 9.28
C GLY A 168 2.13 -4.29 9.94
N LEU A 169 1.91 -4.54 11.24
CA LEU A 169 2.63 -5.60 11.96
C LEU A 169 2.31 -7.00 11.40
N ILE A 170 1.05 -7.23 11.00
CA ILE A 170 0.67 -8.49 10.35
C ILE A 170 1.39 -8.65 9.01
N ALA A 171 1.41 -7.61 8.18
CA ALA A 171 2.10 -7.63 6.90
C ALA A 171 3.62 -7.84 7.05
N MET A 172 4.25 -7.24 8.06
CA MET A 172 5.68 -7.45 8.36
C MET A 172 6.00 -8.90 8.73
N SER A 173 5.04 -9.66 9.27
CA SER A 173 5.26 -11.05 9.69
C SER A 173 5.58 -11.99 8.52
N TYR A 174 5.27 -11.62 7.29
CA TYR A 174 5.69 -12.34 6.08
C TYR A 174 7.20 -12.24 5.79
N GLY A 175 7.88 -11.22 6.29
CA GLY A 175 9.32 -11.04 6.16
C GLY A 175 9.81 -10.49 4.82
N HIS A 176 9.09 -10.76 3.72
CA HIS A 176 9.44 -10.32 2.35
C HIS A 176 8.62 -9.13 1.83
N VAL A 177 7.56 -8.74 2.52
CA VAL A 177 6.65 -7.65 2.12
C VAL A 177 7.25 -6.31 2.50
N TYR A 178 7.28 -5.35 1.56
CA TYR A 178 7.54 -3.96 1.92
C TYR A 178 6.31 -3.35 2.60
N VAL A 179 6.50 -2.72 3.76
CA VAL A 179 5.38 -2.15 4.54
C VAL A 179 5.67 -0.71 4.93
N ALA A 180 4.77 0.21 4.61
CA ALA A 180 4.88 1.59 5.08
C ALA A 180 3.58 2.08 5.73
N ARG A 181 3.72 2.94 6.72
CA ARG A 181 2.63 3.66 7.35
C ARG A 181 2.89 5.15 7.23
N VAL A 182 1.98 5.86 6.56
CA VAL A 182 2.20 7.24 6.14
C VAL A 182 1.05 8.16 6.54
N ALA A 183 1.34 9.46 6.64
CA ALA A 183 0.36 10.53 6.81
C ALA A 183 0.93 11.79 6.14
N TYR A 184 0.48 12.10 4.92
CA TYR A 184 1.03 13.17 4.10
C TYR A 184 0.96 14.55 4.78
N GLY A 185 -0.12 14.83 5.52
CA GLY A 185 -0.28 16.08 6.25
C GLY A 185 0.66 16.24 7.45
N ALA A 186 1.27 15.14 7.93
CA ALA A 186 2.28 15.18 8.97
C ALA A 186 3.70 15.21 8.39
N LYS A 187 3.98 14.45 7.33
CA LYS A 187 5.31 14.33 6.72
C LYS A 187 5.21 13.90 5.26
N ASP A 188 5.03 14.86 4.37
CA ASP A 188 4.89 14.67 2.92
C ASP A 188 6.09 13.96 2.29
N ALA A 189 7.31 14.38 2.61
CA ALA A 189 8.54 13.77 2.10
C ALA A 189 8.67 12.28 2.47
N GLN A 190 8.19 11.86 3.67
CA GLN A 190 8.17 10.46 4.06
C GLN A 190 7.14 9.68 3.23
N THR A 191 5.98 10.30 2.98
CA THR A 191 4.94 9.71 2.14
C THR A 191 5.46 9.46 0.72
N VAL A 192 6.05 10.48 0.07
CA VAL A 192 6.63 10.32 -1.27
C VAL A 192 7.69 9.23 -1.30
N ARG A 193 8.58 9.20 -0.31
CA ARG A 193 9.64 8.17 -0.21
C ARG A 193 9.04 6.78 -0.10
N ALA A 194 7.98 6.58 0.69
CA ALA A 194 7.33 5.29 0.84
C ALA A 194 6.76 4.78 -0.49
N PHE A 195 6.19 5.65 -1.32
CA PHE A 195 5.71 5.26 -2.66
C PHE A 195 6.85 4.88 -3.60
N VAL A 196 7.95 5.64 -3.58
CA VAL A 196 9.13 5.33 -4.42
C VAL A 196 9.76 4.00 -4.01
N GLU A 197 9.91 3.76 -2.70
CA GLU A 197 10.46 2.51 -2.18
C GLU A 197 9.55 1.32 -2.48
N ALA A 198 8.22 1.48 -2.34
CA ALA A 198 7.26 0.44 -2.69
C ALA A 198 7.29 0.06 -4.17
N GLU A 199 7.39 1.05 -5.07
CA GLU A 199 7.50 0.82 -6.51
C GLU A 199 8.82 0.15 -6.91
N ALA A 200 9.89 0.41 -6.17
CA ALA A 200 11.20 -0.18 -6.40
C ALA A 200 11.35 -1.59 -5.80
N HIS A 201 10.45 -2.00 -4.92
CA HIS A 201 10.49 -3.31 -4.27
C HIS A 201 10.03 -4.41 -5.24
N ASP A 202 10.87 -5.43 -5.43
CA ASP A 202 10.52 -6.60 -6.26
C ASP A 202 9.79 -7.63 -5.40
N GLY A 203 8.49 -7.48 -5.30
CA GLY A 203 7.61 -8.29 -4.46
C GLY A 203 6.36 -7.51 -4.03
N PRO A 204 5.52 -8.09 -3.18
CA PRO A 204 4.34 -7.40 -2.67
C PRO A 204 4.72 -6.26 -1.73
N SER A 205 4.05 -5.13 -1.89
CA SER A 205 4.19 -3.98 -1.01
C SER A 205 2.83 -3.51 -0.48
N ILE A 206 2.82 -2.92 0.72
CA ILE A 206 1.62 -2.31 1.29
C ILE A 206 1.93 -0.97 1.94
N ILE A 207 1.21 0.06 1.52
CA ILE A 207 1.22 1.39 2.13
C ILE A 207 -0.10 1.61 2.85
N ILE A 208 -0.04 1.87 4.15
CA ILE A 208 -1.21 2.20 4.98
C ILE A 208 -1.20 3.71 5.20
N ALA A 209 -2.08 4.41 4.50
CA ALA A 209 -2.16 5.85 4.51
C ALA A 209 -3.30 6.34 5.42
N TYR A 210 -2.98 7.16 6.43
CA TYR A 210 -4.01 7.84 7.19
C TYR A 210 -4.89 8.68 6.25
N SER A 211 -6.18 8.40 6.27
CA SER A 211 -7.14 9.07 5.40
C SER A 211 -8.26 9.68 6.24
N HIS A 212 -8.49 10.98 6.11
CA HIS A 212 -9.60 11.63 6.80
C HIS A 212 -10.93 11.34 6.07
N CYS A 213 -12.03 11.33 6.83
CA CYS A 213 -13.36 10.99 6.37
C CYS A 213 -14.41 11.93 6.98
N ILE A 214 -15.50 12.16 6.27
CA ILE A 214 -16.65 12.91 6.80
C ILE A 214 -17.21 12.29 8.08
N ALA A 215 -17.07 10.97 8.25
CA ALA A 215 -17.52 10.27 9.46
C ALA A 215 -16.69 10.61 10.72
N HIS A 216 -15.52 11.24 10.57
CA HIS A 216 -14.75 11.76 11.72
C HIS A 216 -15.45 12.97 12.36
N GLY A 217 -16.22 13.75 11.56
CA GLY A 217 -17.05 14.83 12.02
C GLY A 217 -16.29 16.09 12.41
N TYR A 218 -15.38 16.53 11.55
CA TYR A 218 -14.73 17.84 11.59
C TYR A 218 -14.63 18.43 10.16
N ASP A 219 -14.32 19.69 10.03
CA ASP A 219 -14.12 20.32 8.73
C ASP A 219 -12.84 19.78 8.07
N LEU A 220 -13.01 19.06 6.94
CA LEU A 220 -11.93 18.34 6.25
C LEU A 220 -10.84 19.27 5.68
N VAL A 221 -11.07 20.58 5.58
CA VAL A 221 -10.03 21.57 5.27
C VAL A 221 -8.88 21.51 6.28
N HIS A 222 -9.17 21.06 7.51
CA HIS A 222 -8.20 20.87 8.58
C HIS A 222 -7.56 19.47 8.58
N GLY A 223 -7.85 18.63 7.57
CA GLY A 223 -7.34 17.26 7.46
C GLY A 223 -5.82 17.13 7.63
N PRO A 224 -4.97 17.91 6.94
CA PRO A 224 -3.52 17.86 7.13
C PRO A 224 -3.08 18.16 8.56
N ARG A 225 -3.73 19.14 9.23
CA ARG A 225 -3.46 19.45 10.63
C ARG A 225 -3.85 18.29 11.55
N GLN A 226 -5.00 17.65 11.31
CA GLN A 226 -5.47 16.52 12.09
C GLN A 226 -4.55 15.30 11.93
N GLN A 227 -4.04 15.05 10.72
CA GLN A 227 -3.01 14.02 10.48
C GLN A 227 -1.73 14.30 11.28
N LYS A 228 -1.29 15.57 11.31
CA LYS A 228 -0.13 15.98 12.10
C LYS A 228 -0.35 15.73 13.59
N LEU A 229 -1.52 16.10 14.14
CA LEU A 229 -1.88 15.83 15.52
C LEU A 229 -1.94 14.32 15.82
N ALA A 230 -2.45 13.49 14.92
CA ALA A 230 -2.46 12.04 15.06
C ALA A 230 -1.04 11.47 15.21
N VAL A 231 -0.08 12.00 14.45
CA VAL A 231 1.33 11.59 14.54
C VAL A 231 1.99 12.14 15.81
N GLU A 232 1.80 13.41 16.11
CA GLU A 232 2.38 14.06 17.30
C GLU A 232 1.85 13.49 18.62
N SER A 233 0.61 13.03 18.65
CA SER A 233 0.03 12.36 19.84
C SER A 233 0.42 10.88 19.96
N GLY A 234 1.10 10.32 18.96
CA GLY A 234 1.49 8.90 18.94
C GLY A 234 0.37 7.93 18.55
N VAL A 235 -0.81 8.43 18.20
CA VAL A 235 -1.93 7.59 17.71
C VAL A 235 -1.56 6.95 16.36
N TRP A 236 -0.84 7.69 15.53
CA TRP A 236 -0.41 7.23 14.22
C TRP A 236 1.11 7.31 14.08
N ASN A 237 1.81 6.18 14.23
CA ASN A 237 3.26 6.12 14.05
C ASN A 237 3.60 6.02 12.56
N LEU A 238 4.54 6.80 12.10
CA LEU A 238 5.10 6.71 10.74
C LEU A 238 6.28 5.75 10.74
N PHE A 239 6.31 4.83 9.79
CA PHE A 239 7.42 3.90 9.61
C PHE A 239 7.49 3.39 8.18
N ARG A 240 8.64 2.82 7.82
CA ARG A 240 8.88 2.03 6.63
C ARG A 240 9.63 0.76 7.03
N TYR A 241 9.14 -0.37 6.56
CA TYR A 241 9.78 -1.66 6.71
C TYR A 241 10.18 -2.13 5.31
N ASP A 242 11.48 -2.24 5.08
CA ASP A 242 12.08 -2.70 3.83
C ASP A 242 12.90 -3.96 4.13
N PRO A 243 12.42 -5.15 3.72
CA PRO A 243 13.12 -6.41 3.99
C PRO A 243 14.52 -6.46 3.37
N GLN A 244 14.77 -5.78 2.24
CA GLN A 244 16.06 -5.76 1.56
C GLN A 244 17.17 -5.08 2.36
N ARG A 245 16.82 -4.31 3.39
CA ARG A 245 17.82 -3.71 4.29
C ARG A 245 18.59 -4.74 5.10
N THR A 246 17.99 -5.90 5.36
CA THR A 246 18.66 -7.01 6.06
C THR A 246 19.87 -7.55 5.31
N ASP A 247 19.87 -7.46 3.96
CA ASP A 247 21.00 -7.88 3.12
C ASP A 247 22.26 -7.04 3.37
N ARG A 248 22.08 -5.82 3.92
CA ARG A 248 23.15 -4.90 4.29
C ARG A 248 23.48 -4.94 5.78
N GLY A 249 22.80 -5.80 6.56
CA GLY A 249 22.92 -5.87 8.02
C GLY A 249 22.19 -4.75 8.76
N ASP A 250 21.38 -3.95 8.07
CA ASP A 250 20.57 -2.88 8.65
C ASP A 250 19.24 -3.43 9.21
N PRO A 251 18.68 -2.82 10.28
CA PRO A 251 17.32 -3.12 10.69
C PRO A 251 16.33 -2.86 9.56
N PRO A 252 15.41 -3.82 9.27
CA PRO A 252 14.44 -3.64 8.19
C PRO A 252 13.43 -2.53 8.50
N LEU A 253 13.07 -2.31 9.77
CA LEU A 253 12.15 -1.27 10.17
C LEU A 253 12.86 0.05 10.45
N GLN A 254 12.38 1.11 9.82
CA GLN A 254 12.75 2.49 10.07
C GLN A 254 11.58 3.24 10.69
N LEU A 255 11.69 3.61 11.96
CA LEU A 255 10.67 4.42 12.64
C LEU A 255 10.87 5.90 12.25
N ASP A 256 9.95 6.43 11.43
CA ASP A 256 10.02 7.78 10.88
C ASP A 256 9.37 8.84 11.81
N SER A 257 8.58 8.44 12.79
CA SER A 257 8.05 9.30 13.85
C SER A 257 8.89 9.19 15.12
N GLY A 258 9.10 10.35 15.74
CA GLY A 258 9.75 10.42 17.05
C GLY A 258 8.79 10.12 18.22
N PRO A 259 9.28 10.26 19.45
CA PRO A 259 8.43 10.19 20.64
C PRO A 259 7.26 11.18 20.56
N PRO A 260 6.07 10.82 21.10
CA PRO A 260 4.92 11.71 21.13
C PRO A 260 5.25 13.05 21.82
N LYS A 261 4.83 14.15 21.19
CA LYS A 261 4.99 15.51 21.69
C LYS A 261 3.64 16.17 21.95
N GLY A 262 2.56 15.57 21.43
CA GLY A 262 1.20 16.08 21.49
C GLY A 262 0.33 15.38 22.53
N ASN A 263 -0.87 15.94 22.71
CA ASN A 263 -1.87 15.41 23.63
C ASN A 263 -2.93 14.62 22.87
N LEU A 264 -3.13 13.36 23.23
CA LEU A 264 -4.13 12.48 22.62
C LEU A 264 -5.55 13.07 22.79
N LEU A 265 -5.85 13.72 23.91
CA LEU A 265 -7.16 14.34 24.13
C LEU A 265 -7.41 15.54 23.18
N GLU A 266 -6.37 16.31 22.84
CA GLU A 266 -6.47 17.39 21.86
C GLU A 266 -6.82 16.82 20.49
N TYR A 267 -6.10 15.78 20.05
CA TYR A 267 -6.41 15.06 18.81
C TYR A 267 -7.87 14.55 18.82
N ALA A 268 -8.27 13.84 19.87
CA ALA A 268 -9.57 13.21 19.94
C ALA A 268 -10.73 14.22 19.97
N ARG A 269 -10.60 15.32 20.71
CA ARG A 269 -11.67 16.32 20.84
C ARG A 269 -11.93 17.14 19.57
N ASN A 270 -11.00 17.16 18.64
CA ASN A 270 -11.22 17.76 17.32
C ASN A 270 -12.21 16.96 16.46
N GLU A 271 -12.50 15.71 16.80
CA GLU A 271 -13.35 14.85 16.02
C GLU A 271 -14.66 14.54 16.74
N ALA A 272 -15.81 14.72 16.04
CA ALA A 272 -17.11 14.48 16.62
C ALA A 272 -17.29 13.02 17.09
N ARG A 273 -16.66 12.06 16.43
CA ARG A 273 -16.70 10.63 16.80
C ARG A 273 -16.17 10.34 18.22
N TYR A 274 -15.36 11.21 18.79
CA TYR A 274 -14.89 11.12 20.19
C TYR A 274 -15.68 12.03 21.10
N SER A 275 -15.94 13.28 20.69
CA SER A 275 -16.66 14.24 21.53
C SER A 275 -18.12 13.83 21.80
N MET A 276 -18.73 13.04 20.91
CA MET A 276 -20.04 12.43 21.15
C MET A 276 -20.01 11.43 22.31
N VAL A 277 -18.97 10.62 22.41
CA VAL A 277 -18.78 9.66 23.53
C VAL A 277 -18.54 10.40 24.83
N GLU A 278 -17.70 11.47 24.80
CA GLU A 278 -17.42 12.31 25.97
C GLU A 278 -18.70 12.94 26.52
N ARG A 279 -19.54 13.51 25.63
CA ARG A 279 -20.82 14.13 26.04
C ARG A 279 -21.83 13.12 26.58
N ALA A 280 -21.90 11.93 25.97
CA ALA A 280 -22.85 10.88 26.39
C ALA A 280 -22.44 10.20 27.71
N ASN A 281 -21.15 9.96 27.90
CA ASN A 281 -20.64 9.31 29.13
C ASN A 281 -19.17 9.72 29.39
N PRO A 282 -18.96 10.84 30.13
CA PRO A 282 -17.62 11.35 30.44
C PRO A 282 -16.71 10.35 31.16
N THR A 283 -17.26 9.57 32.07
CA THR A 283 -16.49 8.56 32.82
C THR A 283 -15.97 7.45 31.92
N ARG A 284 -16.83 6.94 31.05
CA ARG A 284 -16.44 5.94 30.04
C ARG A 284 -15.42 6.49 29.06
N PHE A 285 -15.62 7.72 28.58
CA PHE A 285 -14.69 8.38 27.68
C PHE A 285 -13.30 8.51 28.32
N ALA A 286 -13.21 9.00 29.52
CA ALA A 286 -11.93 9.13 30.25
C ALA A 286 -11.21 7.78 30.38
N LYS A 287 -11.95 6.70 30.71
CA LYS A 287 -11.38 5.35 30.74
C LYS A 287 -10.84 4.93 29.36
N LEU A 288 -11.64 5.09 28.30
CA LEU A 288 -11.25 4.69 26.94
C LEU A 288 -10.03 5.48 26.44
N MET A 289 -9.95 6.78 26.75
CA MET A 289 -8.79 7.60 26.36
C MET A 289 -7.52 7.21 27.11
N LYS A 290 -7.61 6.87 28.38
CA LYS A 290 -6.47 6.32 29.15
C LYS A 290 -5.96 5.01 28.55
N GLU A 291 -6.88 4.12 28.17
CA GLU A 291 -6.52 2.85 27.51
C GLU A 291 -5.94 3.09 26.11
N ALA A 292 -6.49 4.04 25.33
CA ALA A 292 -5.96 4.41 24.01
C ALA A 292 -4.53 4.98 24.08
N GLU A 293 -4.26 5.79 25.12
CA GLU A 293 -2.90 6.29 25.37
C GLU A 293 -1.92 5.16 25.70
N GLN A 294 -2.35 4.17 26.48
CA GLN A 294 -1.54 2.98 26.77
C GLN A 294 -1.28 2.15 25.52
N ASP A 295 -2.30 1.97 24.66
CA ASP A 295 -2.15 1.27 23.38
C ASP A 295 -1.14 1.99 22.48
N ALA A 296 -1.20 3.32 22.39
CA ALA A 296 -0.24 4.13 21.62
C ALA A 296 1.20 3.98 22.16
N LYS A 297 1.38 4.03 23.47
CA LYS A 297 2.69 3.84 24.12
C LYS A 297 3.26 2.45 23.86
N ARG A 298 2.44 1.40 24.02
CA ARG A 298 2.86 0.01 23.77
C ARG A 298 3.28 -0.19 22.31
N ARG A 299 2.52 0.37 21.39
CA ARG A 299 2.82 0.28 19.95
C ARG A 299 4.13 0.98 19.60
N LEU A 300 4.36 2.17 20.15
CA LEU A 300 5.61 2.89 19.92
C LEU A 300 6.83 2.13 20.46
N VAL A 301 6.71 1.54 21.66
CA VAL A 301 7.79 0.71 22.24
C VAL A 301 8.05 -0.49 21.33
N LEU A 302 7.01 -1.21 20.89
CA LEU A 302 7.17 -2.36 20.00
C LEU A 302 7.88 -1.99 18.70
N TYR A 303 7.45 -0.92 18.02
CA TYR A 303 8.10 -0.46 16.81
C TYR A 303 9.53 0.06 17.07
N GLY A 304 9.76 0.67 18.22
CA GLY A 304 11.10 1.09 18.63
C GLY A 304 12.07 -0.07 18.82
N GLU A 305 11.62 -1.20 19.35
CA GLU A 305 12.42 -2.42 19.48
C GLU A 305 12.64 -3.10 18.12
N LEU A 306 11.60 -3.18 17.28
CA LEU A 306 11.74 -3.70 15.92
C LEU A 306 12.71 -2.88 15.06
N ALA A 307 12.75 -1.55 15.25
CA ALA A 307 13.68 -0.67 14.54
C ALA A 307 15.15 -0.82 14.99
N ARG A 308 15.40 -1.52 16.09
CA ARG A 308 16.76 -1.84 16.58
C ARG A 308 17.16 -3.28 16.26
N PHE A 309 16.20 -4.10 15.86
CA PHE A 309 16.44 -5.49 15.59
C PHE A 309 17.16 -5.65 14.24
N SER A 310 18.36 -6.20 14.26
CA SER A 310 19.12 -6.58 13.07
C SER A 310 19.29 -8.10 13.03
N LEU A 311 19.10 -8.69 11.86
CA LEU A 311 19.44 -10.08 11.64
C LEU A 311 20.98 -10.20 11.49
N PRO A 312 21.60 -11.30 12.01
CA PRO A 312 22.99 -11.55 11.74
C PRO A 312 23.18 -11.70 10.22
N THR A 313 24.11 -10.96 9.66
CA THR A 313 24.55 -11.20 8.28
C THR A 313 25.26 -12.56 8.24
N GLU A 314 24.79 -13.46 7.38
CA GLU A 314 25.58 -14.66 7.07
C GLU A 314 26.92 -14.20 6.48
N LYS A 315 28.02 -14.62 7.13
CA LYS A 315 29.39 -14.34 6.68
C LYS A 315 29.81 -15.28 5.58
#